data_42bfa51139599d77f34d3d245a40adcc
#
_entry.id   42bfa51139599d77f34d3d245a40adcc
#
_cell.length_a   1.000
_cell.length_b   1.000
_cell.length_c   1.000
_cell.angle_alpha   90.00
_cell.angle_beta   90.00
_cell.angle_gamma   90.00
#
_symmetry.space_group_name_H-M   'P 1'
#
loop_
_entity.id
_entity.type
_entity.pdbx_description
1 polymer ?
#
loop_
_entity_poly.entity_id
_entity_poly.type
_entity_poly.pdbx_seq_one_letter_code
_entity_poly.pdbx_strand_id
1 'polypeptide(L)'
;MALARVEQLSFTYPEAEHPALDDVSLELEPGEVVALLGPSGCGKSTLLRALAGLVPHFHGGRFAGRVEVGGHDTRRTRPADLAGTVATLFQDPEDQVVFTRVAAEVAFGLENVGAPPARIGARVAQGLTAVGAAHLAERRVAELSGGELQRVCLASVLALEPQLLLLDEPTSQLDPEGAEEAIELARAAGAAVVVSEQRPDRVLGACDRVLVHERGRIVLDAPRDEALGWLARHRPAWVPREAVLPAPGSAQEPSCRLDRVAFAYGDARVLEGFSLELARGEIVALVGPNGSGKTTLAKLASGLLEPSAGSVTCSGRACYLSQDPGRYLVRERAEDEVALAVGGDLARAREALRGVGLAGFEARHPRDLSSGERERLALAAVLVAAPDLLVLDEPTRGVDPERKDELAALLHAQASTRATLVVTNDLVFAGAVADRCVSTAPEREAALV
;
A
#
# COMPACT_ATOMS: atom_id res chain seq x y z
N MET A 1 -25.63 -18.42 13.17
CA MET A 1 -25.56 -18.77 11.72
C MET A 1 -24.51 -17.91 11.13
N ALA A 2 -23.58 -18.51 10.37
CA ALA A 2 -22.55 -17.76 9.70
C ALA A 2 -23.15 -16.64 8.81
N LEU A 3 -22.56 -15.46 8.83
CA LEU A 3 -22.95 -14.33 7.98
C LEU A 3 -22.57 -14.61 6.52
N ALA A 4 -21.38 -15.19 6.31
CA ALA A 4 -20.93 -15.60 4.99
C ALA A 4 -20.36 -17.02 5.03
N ARG A 5 -20.56 -17.75 3.93
CA ARG A 5 -20.03 -19.10 3.74
C ARG A 5 -19.45 -19.24 2.34
N VAL A 6 -18.24 -19.74 2.27
CA VAL A 6 -17.53 -20.09 1.04
C VAL A 6 -17.30 -21.61 1.05
N GLU A 7 -17.76 -22.30 0.02
CA GLU A 7 -17.67 -23.75 -0.10
C GLU A 7 -16.94 -24.13 -1.40
N GLN A 8 -15.75 -24.69 -1.27
CA GLN A 8 -14.91 -25.22 -2.36
C GLN A 8 -14.78 -24.25 -3.54
N LEU A 9 -14.60 -22.97 -3.24
CA LEU A 9 -14.51 -21.92 -4.25
C LEU A 9 -13.23 -22.06 -5.06
N SER A 10 -13.39 -22.21 -6.37
CA SER A 10 -12.30 -22.08 -7.33
C SER A 10 -12.68 -21.06 -8.38
N PHE A 11 -11.75 -20.13 -8.67
CA PHE A 11 -11.99 -19.08 -9.65
C PHE A 11 -10.76 -18.84 -10.51
N THR A 12 -10.99 -18.80 -11.83
CA THR A 12 -9.95 -18.48 -12.84
C THR A 12 -10.41 -17.32 -13.70
N TYR A 13 -9.63 -16.24 -13.75
CA TYR A 13 -9.92 -15.11 -14.64
C TYR A 13 -9.89 -15.54 -16.11
N PRO A 14 -10.58 -14.80 -17.01
CA PRO A 14 -10.43 -15.02 -18.44
C PRO A 14 -8.95 -14.94 -18.83
N GLU A 15 -8.53 -15.80 -19.76
CA GLU A 15 -7.15 -15.86 -20.29
C GLU A 15 -6.05 -16.24 -19.27
N ALA A 16 -6.39 -16.41 -17.99
CA ALA A 16 -5.42 -16.88 -17.00
C ALA A 16 -5.20 -18.40 -17.10
N GLU A 17 -3.93 -18.83 -17.05
CA GLU A 17 -3.56 -20.26 -17.08
C GLU A 17 -3.83 -20.94 -15.73
N HIS A 18 -3.67 -20.19 -14.63
CA HIS A 18 -3.80 -20.72 -13.28
C HIS A 18 -4.99 -20.09 -12.54
N PRO A 19 -5.64 -20.84 -11.62
CA PRO A 19 -6.70 -20.30 -10.80
C PRO A 19 -6.14 -19.26 -9.82
N ALA A 20 -6.90 -18.17 -9.63
CA ALA A 20 -6.63 -17.16 -8.60
C ALA A 20 -7.12 -17.64 -7.23
N LEU A 21 -8.16 -18.50 -7.20
CA LEU A 21 -8.66 -19.22 -6.02
C LEU A 21 -8.77 -20.71 -6.38
N ASP A 22 -8.33 -21.57 -5.49
CA ASP A 22 -8.28 -23.02 -5.69
C ASP A 22 -8.73 -23.74 -4.41
N ASP A 23 -9.96 -24.27 -4.45
CA ASP A 23 -10.60 -25.04 -3.36
C ASP A 23 -10.64 -24.29 -2.01
N VAL A 24 -11.06 -23.02 -2.04
CA VAL A 24 -11.18 -22.19 -0.84
C VAL A 24 -12.48 -22.45 -0.12
N SER A 25 -12.42 -22.75 1.18
CA SER A 25 -13.59 -22.89 2.05
C SER A 25 -13.37 -22.13 3.35
N LEU A 26 -14.37 -21.33 3.76
CA LEU A 26 -14.38 -20.60 5.04
C LEU A 26 -15.79 -20.20 5.44
N GLU A 27 -15.98 -19.89 6.71
CA GLU A 27 -17.17 -19.26 7.25
C GLU A 27 -16.81 -17.98 7.99
N LEU A 28 -17.66 -16.96 7.93
CA LEU A 28 -17.50 -15.70 8.66
C LEU A 28 -18.69 -15.51 9.60
N GLU A 29 -18.39 -15.23 10.87
CA GLU A 29 -19.41 -14.98 11.88
C GLU A 29 -19.76 -13.48 11.96
N PRO A 30 -20.98 -13.12 12.37
CA PRO A 30 -21.35 -11.72 12.57
C PRO A 30 -20.45 -11.05 13.63
N GLY A 31 -19.95 -9.83 13.31
CA GLY A 31 -19.11 -9.04 14.22
C GLY A 31 -17.65 -9.53 14.35
N GLU A 32 -17.24 -10.57 13.63
CA GLU A 32 -15.88 -11.09 13.62
C GLU A 32 -14.97 -10.21 12.77
N VAL A 33 -13.76 -9.93 13.24
CA VAL A 33 -12.71 -9.27 12.46
C VAL A 33 -11.68 -10.30 12.02
N VAL A 34 -11.59 -10.52 10.72
CA VAL A 34 -10.70 -11.51 10.11
C VAL A 34 -9.60 -10.82 9.32
N ALA A 35 -8.34 -11.10 9.67
CA ALA A 35 -7.19 -10.68 8.88
C ALA A 35 -6.91 -11.71 7.78
N LEU A 36 -6.90 -11.29 6.53
CA LEU A 36 -6.55 -12.09 5.36
C LEU A 36 -5.14 -11.72 4.91
N LEU A 37 -4.16 -12.50 5.34
CA LEU A 37 -2.75 -12.30 5.06
C LEU A 37 -2.28 -13.15 3.87
N GLY A 38 -1.25 -12.69 3.18
CA GLY A 38 -0.64 -13.44 2.08
C GLY A 38 0.17 -12.55 1.14
N PRO A 39 1.12 -13.12 0.37
CA PRO A 39 1.93 -12.35 -0.56
C PRO A 39 1.10 -11.68 -1.65
N SER A 40 1.69 -10.70 -2.32
CA SER A 40 1.02 -10.03 -3.45
C SER A 40 0.69 -11.05 -4.55
N GLY A 41 -0.50 -10.92 -5.15
CA GLY A 41 -0.95 -11.79 -6.23
C GLY A 41 -1.40 -13.19 -5.80
N CYS A 42 -1.47 -13.52 -4.50
CA CYS A 42 -1.90 -14.85 -4.04
C CYS A 42 -3.41 -15.12 -4.15
N GLY A 43 -4.25 -14.08 -4.41
CA GLY A 43 -5.70 -14.22 -4.58
C GLY A 43 -6.56 -13.53 -3.52
N LYS A 44 -6.01 -12.75 -2.56
CA LYS A 44 -6.76 -12.04 -1.50
C LYS A 44 -7.89 -11.17 -2.06
N SER A 45 -7.55 -10.22 -2.93
CA SER A 45 -8.54 -9.34 -3.56
C SER A 45 -9.59 -10.11 -4.38
N THR A 46 -9.22 -11.27 -4.95
CA THR A 46 -10.16 -12.14 -5.67
C THR A 46 -11.17 -12.77 -4.71
N LEU A 47 -10.73 -13.18 -3.51
CA LEU A 47 -11.64 -13.69 -2.48
C LEU A 47 -12.60 -12.60 -2.00
N LEU A 48 -12.10 -11.36 -1.76
CA LEU A 48 -12.98 -10.23 -1.42
C LEU A 48 -13.98 -9.93 -2.53
N ARG A 49 -13.55 -9.96 -3.80
CA ARG A 49 -14.44 -9.78 -4.95
C ARG A 49 -15.50 -10.89 -5.05
N ALA A 50 -15.18 -12.13 -4.67
CA ALA A 50 -16.15 -13.22 -4.66
C ALA A 50 -17.21 -13.03 -3.56
N LEU A 51 -16.80 -12.59 -2.37
CA LEU A 51 -17.70 -12.23 -1.27
C LEU A 51 -18.60 -11.02 -1.62
N ALA A 52 -18.08 -10.05 -2.37
CA ALA A 52 -18.86 -8.90 -2.86
C ALA A 52 -19.73 -9.21 -4.10
N GLY A 53 -19.65 -10.43 -4.65
CA GLY A 53 -20.35 -10.80 -5.89
C GLY A 53 -19.80 -10.16 -7.15
N LEU A 54 -18.61 -9.52 -7.09
CA LEU A 54 -17.98 -8.87 -8.26
C LEU A 54 -17.41 -9.90 -9.25
N VAL A 55 -17.02 -11.06 -8.78
CA VAL A 55 -16.72 -12.22 -9.62
C VAL A 55 -17.84 -13.27 -9.46
N PRO A 56 -18.33 -13.86 -10.56
CA PRO A 56 -17.92 -13.67 -11.97
C PRO A 56 -18.60 -12.50 -12.69
N HIS A 57 -19.49 -11.72 -12.05
CA HIS A 57 -20.39 -10.77 -12.71
C HIS A 57 -19.68 -9.68 -13.53
N PHE A 58 -18.65 -9.06 -12.98
CA PHE A 58 -17.92 -7.96 -13.66
C PHE A 58 -16.70 -8.45 -14.44
N HIS A 59 -16.01 -9.47 -13.92
CA HIS A 59 -14.72 -9.88 -14.49
C HIS A 59 -14.84 -11.12 -15.40
N GLY A 60 -16.04 -11.75 -15.47
CA GLY A 60 -16.17 -13.03 -16.14
C GLY A 60 -15.34 -14.13 -15.49
N GLY A 61 -14.98 -15.15 -16.24
CA GLY A 61 -14.11 -16.23 -15.76
C GLY A 61 -14.86 -17.53 -15.39
N ARG A 62 -14.08 -18.52 -14.94
CA ARG A 62 -14.61 -19.82 -14.52
C ARG A 62 -14.75 -19.85 -13.01
N PHE A 63 -15.98 -19.98 -12.53
CA PHE A 63 -16.35 -20.01 -11.12
C PHE A 63 -16.91 -21.38 -10.76
N ALA A 64 -16.31 -22.10 -9.82
CA ALA A 64 -16.77 -23.34 -9.25
C ALA A 64 -16.94 -23.19 -7.73
N GLY A 65 -17.78 -24.03 -7.12
CA GLY A 65 -18.13 -23.92 -5.72
C GLY A 65 -19.28 -22.95 -5.46
N ARG A 66 -19.44 -22.53 -4.20
CA ARG A 66 -20.54 -21.68 -3.74
C ARG A 66 -20.01 -20.59 -2.79
N VAL A 67 -20.55 -19.39 -2.94
CA VAL A 67 -20.35 -18.28 -2.00
C VAL A 67 -21.71 -17.71 -1.62
N GLU A 68 -21.99 -17.65 -0.33
CA GLU A 68 -23.24 -17.14 0.23
C GLU A 68 -22.92 -16.05 1.25
N VAL A 69 -23.59 -14.90 1.14
CA VAL A 69 -23.43 -13.77 2.07
C VAL A 69 -24.82 -13.23 2.42
N GLY A 70 -25.14 -13.14 3.71
CA GLY A 70 -26.45 -12.68 4.17
C GLY A 70 -27.61 -13.52 3.63
N GLY A 71 -27.40 -14.82 3.37
CA GLY A 71 -28.40 -15.71 2.78
C GLY A 71 -28.51 -15.62 1.25
N HIS A 72 -27.67 -14.84 0.59
CA HIS A 72 -27.67 -14.67 -0.87
C HIS A 72 -26.48 -15.39 -1.54
N ASP A 73 -26.74 -16.24 -2.53
CA ASP A 73 -25.71 -16.83 -3.40
C ASP A 73 -25.13 -15.73 -4.31
N THR A 74 -23.87 -15.34 -4.09
CA THR A 74 -23.22 -14.23 -4.80
C THR A 74 -23.10 -14.43 -6.30
N ARG A 75 -23.07 -15.69 -6.77
CA ARG A 75 -23.05 -16.01 -8.21
C ARG A 75 -24.40 -15.75 -8.90
N ARG A 76 -25.50 -15.74 -8.14
CA ARG A 76 -26.87 -15.57 -8.67
C ARG A 76 -27.46 -14.21 -8.37
N THR A 77 -26.94 -13.56 -7.32
CA THR A 77 -27.40 -12.24 -6.88
C THR A 77 -26.49 -11.17 -7.50
N ARG A 78 -27.07 -10.14 -8.09
CA ARG A 78 -26.27 -9.05 -8.67
C ARG A 78 -25.58 -8.26 -7.55
N PRO A 79 -24.38 -7.74 -7.76
CA PRO A 79 -23.67 -6.90 -6.78
C PRO A 79 -24.53 -5.74 -6.24
N ALA A 80 -25.36 -5.11 -7.10
CA ALA A 80 -26.26 -4.05 -6.69
C ALA A 80 -27.31 -4.49 -5.66
N ASP A 81 -27.73 -5.75 -5.72
CA ASP A 81 -28.71 -6.31 -4.78
C ASP A 81 -28.06 -6.74 -3.44
N LEU A 82 -26.71 -6.85 -3.41
CA LEU A 82 -25.91 -7.11 -2.21
C LEU A 82 -25.44 -5.81 -1.51
N ALA A 83 -25.52 -4.65 -2.17
CA ALA A 83 -24.89 -3.41 -1.74
C ALA A 83 -25.34 -2.88 -0.36
N GLY A 84 -26.48 -3.29 0.17
CA GLY A 84 -26.91 -2.98 1.54
C GLY A 84 -26.39 -3.99 2.59
N THR A 85 -25.90 -5.14 2.14
CA THR A 85 -25.39 -6.24 3.01
C THR A 85 -23.88 -6.25 3.04
N VAL A 86 -23.23 -6.00 1.89
CA VAL A 86 -21.78 -5.99 1.73
C VAL A 86 -21.32 -4.63 1.24
N ALA A 87 -20.31 -4.08 1.87
CA ALA A 87 -19.58 -2.90 1.37
C ALA A 87 -18.10 -3.23 1.22
N THR A 88 -17.46 -2.64 0.21
CA THR A 88 -16.05 -2.89 -0.12
C THR A 88 -15.29 -1.59 -0.22
N LEU A 89 -14.18 -1.49 0.52
CA LEU A 89 -13.14 -0.48 0.30
C LEU A 89 -12.06 -1.10 -0.58
N PHE A 90 -11.83 -0.53 -1.76
CA PHE A 90 -10.83 -1.01 -2.70
C PHE A 90 -9.43 -0.51 -2.34
N GLN A 91 -8.42 -1.22 -2.84
CA GLN A 91 -7.01 -0.93 -2.61
C GLN A 91 -6.60 0.47 -3.09
N ASP A 92 -7.11 0.92 -4.24
CA ASP A 92 -6.86 2.25 -4.77
C ASP A 92 -8.11 3.14 -4.59
N PRO A 93 -8.07 4.14 -3.69
CA PRO A 93 -9.20 5.05 -3.49
C PRO A 93 -9.57 5.86 -4.74
N GLU A 94 -8.61 6.14 -5.64
CA GLU A 94 -8.88 6.88 -6.87
C GLU A 94 -9.82 6.11 -7.81
N ASP A 95 -9.73 4.77 -7.81
CA ASP A 95 -10.60 3.89 -8.61
C ASP A 95 -12.03 3.79 -8.06
N GLN A 96 -12.24 4.18 -6.80
CA GLN A 96 -13.55 4.08 -6.13
C GLN A 96 -14.40 5.34 -6.28
N VAL A 97 -13.78 6.51 -6.48
CA VAL A 97 -14.44 7.81 -6.44
C VAL A 97 -15.19 8.10 -7.73
N VAL A 98 -16.44 8.56 -7.58
CA VAL A 98 -17.35 8.89 -8.68
C VAL A 98 -17.68 10.38 -8.72
N PHE A 99 -17.82 11.03 -7.56
CA PHE A 99 -18.26 12.42 -7.45
C PHE A 99 -17.10 13.39 -7.22
N THR A 100 -17.36 14.65 -7.59
CA THR A 100 -16.37 15.74 -7.45
C THR A 100 -16.36 16.38 -6.07
N ARG A 101 -17.39 16.17 -5.24
CA ARG A 101 -17.52 16.71 -3.88
C ARG A 101 -17.62 15.60 -2.85
N VAL A 102 -16.94 15.77 -1.73
CA VAL A 102 -16.87 14.79 -0.65
C VAL A 102 -18.24 14.38 -0.12
N ALA A 103 -19.11 15.35 0.22
CA ALA A 103 -20.44 15.02 0.74
C ALA A 103 -21.29 14.23 -0.27
N ALA A 104 -21.17 14.53 -1.58
CA ALA A 104 -21.88 13.80 -2.64
C ALA A 104 -21.30 12.39 -2.84
N GLU A 105 -19.98 12.24 -2.72
CA GLU A 105 -19.32 10.94 -2.78
C GLU A 105 -19.81 9.99 -1.69
N VAL A 106 -19.87 10.48 -0.44
CA VAL A 106 -20.39 9.68 0.69
C VAL A 106 -21.90 9.40 0.56
N ALA A 107 -22.68 10.33 -0.02
CA ALA A 107 -24.12 10.14 -0.26
C ALA A 107 -24.41 9.10 -1.34
N PHE A 108 -23.53 8.92 -2.31
CA PHE A 108 -23.75 8.09 -3.51
C PHE A 108 -24.20 6.66 -3.19
N GLY A 109 -23.47 5.98 -2.28
CA GLY A 109 -23.84 4.62 -1.87
C GLY A 109 -25.21 4.55 -1.22
N LEU A 110 -25.56 5.53 -0.38
CA LEU A 110 -26.86 5.63 0.30
C LEU A 110 -28.00 5.85 -0.69
N GLU A 111 -27.79 6.67 -1.71
CA GLU A 111 -28.78 6.91 -2.78
C GLU A 111 -29.02 5.63 -3.58
N ASN A 112 -27.96 4.88 -3.92
CA ASN A 112 -28.05 3.64 -4.70
C ASN A 112 -28.76 2.51 -3.96
N VAL A 113 -28.63 2.43 -2.62
CA VAL A 113 -29.39 1.44 -1.83
C VAL A 113 -30.80 1.93 -1.48
N GLY A 114 -31.22 3.10 -1.96
CA GLY A 114 -32.56 3.63 -1.75
C GLY A 114 -32.81 4.12 -0.33
N ALA A 115 -31.78 4.62 0.37
CA ALA A 115 -31.94 5.19 1.69
C ALA A 115 -32.93 6.39 1.66
N PRO A 116 -33.78 6.55 2.71
CA PRO A 116 -34.72 7.67 2.76
C PRO A 116 -33.99 9.01 2.66
N PRO A 117 -34.38 9.94 1.75
CA PRO A 117 -33.67 11.20 1.54
C PRO A 117 -33.47 12.02 2.82
N ALA A 118 -34.43 11.97 3.74
CA ALA A 118 -34.36 12.68 5.02
C ALA A 118 -33.24 12.15 5.95
N ARG A 119 -32.72 10.95 5.70
CA ARG A 119 -31.64 10.32 6.51
C ARG A 119 -30.27 10.46 5.88
N ILE A 120 -30.16 10.72 4.57
CA ILE A 120 -28.88 10.72 3.84
C ILE A 120 -27.93 11.76 4.44
N GLY A 121 -28.36 13.02 4.61
CA GLY A 121 -27.50 14.08 5.15
C GLY A 121 -26.95 13.77 6.56
N ALA A 122 -27.77 13.17 7.43
CA ALA A 122 -27.34 12.78 8.76
C ALA A 122 -26.30 11.64 8.71
N ARG A 123 -26.50 10.64 7.85
CA ARG A 123 -25.55 9.51 7.67
C ARG A 123 -24.24 9.95 7.06
N VAL A 124 -24.27 10.86 6.08
CA VAL A 124 -23.07 11.47 5.50
C VAL A 124 -22.26 12.19 6.58
N ALA A 125 -22.90 13.04 7.38
CA ALA A 125 -22.25 13.76 8.46
C ALA A 125 -21.67 12.80 9.52
N GLN A 126 -22.41 11.76 9.88
CA GLN A 126 -21.98 10.73 10.84
C GLN A 126 -20.78 9.94 10.31
N GLY A 127 -20.81 9.46 9.05
CA GLY A 127 -19.71 8.73 8.43
C GLY A 127 -18.44 9.55 8.35
N LEU A 128 -18.53 10.82 7.90
CA LEU A 128 -17.38 11.72 7.85
C LEU A 128 -16.83 12.06 9.24
N THR A 129 -17.70 12.20 10.25
CA THR A 129 -17.27 12.45 11.62
C THR A 129 -16.53 11.24 12.20
N ALA A 130 -17.03 10.03 11.93
CA ALA A 130 -16.42 8.80 12.43
C ALA A 130 -14.97 8.63 11.97
N VAL A 131 -14.63 9.08 10.76
CA VAL A 131 -13.28 9.00 10.20
C VAL A 131 -12.47 10.31 10.36
N GLY A 132 -12.92 11.25 11.19
CA GLY A 132 -12.23 12.54 11.39
C GLY A 132 -12.22 13.46 10.15
N ALA A 133 -13.08 13.21 9.16
CA ALA A 133 -13.10 13.92 7.88
C ALA A 133 -14.27 14.92 7.73
N ALA A 134 -14.96 15.27 8.81
CA ALA A 134 -16.13 16.19 8.78
C ALA A 134 -15.80 17.55 8.14
N HIS A 135 -14.58 18.07 8.36
CA HIS A 135 -14.09 19.34 7.81
C HIS A 135 -13.90 19.32 6.28
N LEU A 136 -13.89 18.13 5.67
CA LEU A 136 -13.71 17.96 4.23
C LEU A 136 -15.02 17.94 3.44
N ALA A 137 -16.20 17.93 4.09
CA ALA A 137 -17.51 17.71 3.46
C ALA A 137 -17.76 18.55 2.20
N GLU A 138 -17.36 19.83 2.21
CA GLU A 138 -17.56 20.77 1.12
C GLU A 138 -16.39 20.82 0.12
N ARG A 139 -15.27 20.13 0.41
CA ARG A 139 -14.09 20.15 -0.46
C ARG A 139 -14.32 19.33 -1.73
N ARG A 140 -13.51 19.63 -2.73
CA ARG A 140 -13.43 18.82 -3.94
C ARG A 140 -12.55 17.60 -3.68
N VAL A 141 -12.97 16.45 -4.19
CA VAL A 141 -12.22 15.19 -4.07
C VAL A 141 -10.81 15.30 -4.67
N ALA A 142 -10.66 15.99 -5.80
CA ALA A 142 -9.36 16.19 -6.45
C ALA A 142 -8.37 17.09 -5.66
N GLU A 143 -8.81 17.73 -4.60
CA GLU A 143 -7.99 18.57 -3.72
C GLU A 143 -7.51 17.83 -2.46
N LEU A 144 -7.93 16.56 -2.30
CA LEU A 144 -7.60 15.75 -1.14
C LEU A 144 -6.21 15.10 -1.28
N SER A 145 -5.50 14.99 -0.17
CA SER A 145 -4.36 14.09 -0.07
C SER A 145 -4.80 12.62 -0.13
N GLY A 146 -3.90 11.70 -0.43
CA GLY A 146 -4.22 10.26 -0.49
C GLY A 146 -4.86 9.73 0.81
N GLY A 147 -4.35 10.14 1.97
CA GLY A 147 -4.93 9.74 3.26
C GLY A 147 -6.30 10.37 3.55
N GLU A 148 -6.53 11.64 3.14
CA GLU A 148 -7.86 12.27 3.24
C GLU A 148 -8.86 11.56 2.31
N LEU A 149 -8.43 11.23 1.09
CA LEU A 149 -9.26 10.50 0.13
C LEU A 149 -9.64 9.12 0.65
N GLN A 150 -8.70 8.39 1.23
CA GLN A 150 -8.96 7.07 1.79
C GLN A 150 -9.94 7.15 2.97
N ARG A 151 -9.82 8.15 3.86
CA ARG A 151 -10.82 8.40 4.91
C ARG A 151 -12.21 8.69 4.34
N VAL A 152 -12.30 9.46 3.27
CA VAL A 152 -13.58 9.72 2.60
C VAL A 152 -14.17 8.44 2.00
N CYS A 153 -13.38 7.61 1.34
CA CYS A 153 -13.83 6.30 0.83
C CYS A 153 -14.28 5.36 1.98
N LEU A 154 -13.57 5.37 3.11
CA LEU A 154 -13.98 4.63 4.29
C LEU A 154 -15.31 5.16 4.86
N ALA A 155 -15.49 6.49 4.94
CA ALA A 155 -16.76 7.09 5.33
C ALA A 155 -17.91 6.65 4.43
N SER A 156 -17.69 6.55 3.11
CA SER A 156 -18.71 6.13 2.13
C SER A 156 -19.19 4.70 2.39
N VAL A 157 -18.28 3.75 2.72
CA VAL A 157 -18.67 2.36 3.00
C VAL A 157 -19.27 2.21 4.41
N LEU A 158 -18.78 2.93 5.41
CA LEU A 158 -19.33 2.91 6.77
C LEU A 158 -20.73 3.53 6.85
N ALA A 159 -21.02 4.57 6.05
CA ALA A 159 -22.34 5.21 5.98
C ALA A 159 -23.45 4.24 5.55
N LEU A 160 -23.12 3.16 4.85
CA LEU A 160 -24.07 2.11 4.44
C LEU A 160 -24.51 1.21 5.60
N GLU A 161 -23.78 1.19 6.74
CA GLU A 161 -24.00 0.26 7.87
C GLU A 161 -24.10 -1.21 7.38
N PRO A 162 -23.11 -1.70 6.65
CA PRO A 162 -23.15 -3.04 6.06
C PRO A 162 -23.07 -4.13 7.14
N GLN A 163 -23.58 -5.34 6.83
CA GLN A 163 -23.37 -6.51 7.70
C GLN A 163 -21.95 -7.09 7.53
N LEU A 164 -21.40 -7.02 6.30
CA LEU A 164 -20.05 -7.45 5.97
C LEU A 164 -19.29 -6.30 5.34
N LEU A 165 -18.17 -5.91 5.95
CA LEU A 165 -17.24 -4.91 5.44
C LEU A 165 -15.98 -5.60 4.93
N LEU A 166 -15.64 -5.37 3.67
CA LEU A 166 -14.46 -5.90 3.00
C LEU A 166 -13.47 -4.76 2.78
N LEU A 167 -12.29 -4.85 3.39
CA LEU A 167 -11.24 -3.85 3.31
C LEU A 167 -10.04 -4.44 2.56
N ASP A 168 -9.78 -3.96 1.34
CA ASP A 168 -8.65 -4.42 0.52
C ASP A 168 -7.47 -3.47 0.67
N GLU A 169 -6.46 -3.86 1.46
CA GLU A 169 -5.27 -3.09 1.81
C GLU A 169 -5.58 -1.65 2.27
N PRO A 170 -6.49 -1.47 3.27
CA PRO A 170 -6.97 -0.15 3.68
C PRO A 170 -5.86 0.74 4.22
N THR A 171 -4.76 0.14 4.66
CA THR A 171 -3.66 0.84 5.33
C THR A 171 -2.55 1.27 4.37
N SER A 172 -2.72 1.05 3.07
CA SER A 172 -1.70 1.36 2.05
C SER A 172 -1.35 2.84 1.97
N GLN A 173 -2.28 3.73 2.33
CA GLN A 173 -2.11 5.19 2.30
C GLN A 173 -2.27 5.85 3.67
N LEU A 174 -2.60 5.09 4.71
CA LEU A 174 -2.70 5.57 6.08
C LEU A 174 -1.38 5.31 6.83
N ASP A 175 -1.12 6.15 7.84
CA ASP A 175 -0.12 5.84 8.83
C ASP A 175 -0.60 4.70 9.77
N PRO A 176 0.26 4.14 10.63
CA PRO A 176 -0.12 3.03 11.50
C PRO A 176 -1.33 3.32 12.39
N GLU A 177 -1.40 4.52 12.98
CA GLU A 177 -2.51 4.92 13.86
C GLU A 177 -3.83 5.02 13.09
N GLY A 178 -3.82 5.65 11.91
CA GLY A 178 -5.00 5.74 11.05
C GLY A 178 -5.47 4.39 10.52
N ALA A 179 -4.55 3.41 10.42
CA ALA A 179 -4.87 2.06 10.03
C ALA A 179 -5.66 1.31 11.12
N GLU A 180 -5.17 1.38 12.36
CA GLU A 180 -5.86 0.77 13.51
C GLU A 180 -7.21 1.44 13.75
N GLU A 181 -7.27 2.77 13.69
CA GLU A 181 -8.52 3.51 13.83
C GLU A 181 -9.56 3.10 12.80
N ALA A 182 -9.16 2.89 11.54
CA ALA A 182 -10.06 2.44 10.48
C ALA A 182 -10.68 1.06 10.77
N ILE A 183 -9.88 0.13 11.30
CA ILE A 183 -10.34 -1.23 11.67
C ILE A 183 -11.27 -1.15 12.90
N GLU A 184 -10.91 -0.38 13.91
CA GLU A 184 -11.73 -0.21 15.12
C GLU A 184 -13.06 0.47 14.83
N LEU A 185 -13.10 1.46 13.93
CA LEU A 185 -14.34 2.09 13.47
C LEU A 185 -15.26 1.08 12.76
N ALA A 186 -14.69 0.24 11.91
CA ALA A 186 -15.44 -0.83 11.24
C ALA A 186 -16.01 -1.83 12.25
N ARG A 187 -15.21 -2.23 13.26
CA ARG A 187 -15.64 -3.11 14.36
C ARG A 187 -16.77 -2.47 15.19
N ALA A 188 -16.61 -1.20 15.55
CA ALA A 188 -17.60 -0.46 16.32
C ALA A 188 -18.94 -0.30 15.58
N ALA A 189 -18.95 -0.34 14.25
CA ALA A 189 -20.15 -0.39 13.43
C ALA A 189 -20.93 -1.72 13.53
N GLY A 190 -20.38 -2.74 14.21
CA GLY A 190 -21.02 -4.04 14.42
C GLY A 190 -21.03 -4.96 13.20
N ALA A 191 -20.32 -4.59 12.14
CA ALA A 191 -20.16 -5.42 10.96
C ALA A 191 -19.15 -6.55 11.20
N ALA A 192 -19.31 -7.67 10.51
CA ALA A 192 -18.18 -8.56 10.28
C ALA A 192 -17.20 -7.87 9.33
N VAL A 193 -15.90 -8.00 9.58
CA VAL A 193 -14.87 -7.30 8.80
C VAL A 193 -13.86 -8.30 8.28
N VAL A 194 -13.56 -8.27 6.98
CA VAL A 194 -12.42 -8.97 6.41
C VAL A 194 -11.43 -7.92 5.91
N VAL A 195 -10.25 -7.91 6.51
CA VAL A 195 -9.17 -6.98 6.15
C VAL A 195 -8.09 -7.76 5.42
N SER A 196 -7.92 -7.51 4.12
CA SER A 196 -6.75 -8.02 3.41
C SER A 196 -5.56 -7.11 3.64
N GLU A 197 -4.44 -7.67 4.04
CA GLU A 197 -3.22 -6.90 4.29
C GLU A 197 -1.96 -7.66 3.89
N GLN A 198 -0.94 -6.90 3.51
CA GLN A 198 0.42 -7.38 3.29
C GLN A 198 1.33 -7.07 4.49
N ARG A 199 0.89 -6.20 5.38
CA ARG A 199 1.60 -5.75 6.58
C ARG A 199 0.89 -6.28 7.83
N PRO A 200 1.32 -7.44 8.35
CA PRO A 200 0.67 -8.09 9.49
C PRO A 200 0.63 -7.23 10.75
N ASP A 201 1.68 -6.42 10.97
CA ASP A 201 1.80 -5.47 12.06
C ASP A 201 0.61 -4.50 12.17
N ARG A 202 -0.06 -4.21 11.05
CA ARG A 202 -1.16 -3.24 10.99
C ARG A 202 -2.54 -3.82 11.27
N VAL A 203 -2.70 -5.12 11.27
CA VAL A 203 -4.00 -5.77 11.42
C VAL A 203 -4.05 -6.79 12.56
N LEU A 204 -2.92 -7.41 12.90
CA LEU A 204 -2.88 -8.46 13.93
C LEU A 204 -3.28 -7.97 15.32
N GLY A 205 -3.10 -6.68 15.63
CA GLY A 205 -3.56 -6.07 16.89
C GLY A 205 -5.08 -6.02 17.01
N ALA A 206 -5.79 -5.82 15.89
CA ALA A 206 -7.22 -5.57 15.85
C ALA A 206 -8.06 -6.78 15.40
N CYS A 207 -7.48 -7.89 14.94
CA CYS A 207 -8.23 -9.05 14.44
C CYS A 207 -8.48 -10.11 15.53
N ASP A 208 -9.55 -10.88 15.32
CA ASP A 208 -9.92 -12.03 16.14
C ASP A 208 -9.34 -13.34 15.57
N ARG A 209 -9.24 -13.41 14.24
CA ARG A 209 -8.87 -14.60 13.46
C ARG A 209 -8.01 -14.23 12.26
N VAL A 210 -7.12 -15.11 11.89
CA VAL A 210 -6.18 -14.93 10.79
C VAL A 210 -6.35 -16.03 9.76
N LEU A 211 -6.52 -15.64 8.51
CA LEU A 211 -6.42 -16.49 7.34
C LEU A 211 -5.10 -16.19 6.62
N VAL A 212 -4.31 -17.21 6.33
CA VAL A 212 -3.14 -17.06 5.46
C VAL A 212 -3.44 -17.66 4.11
N HIS A 213 -3.35 -16.84 3.07
CA HIS A 213 -3.68 -17.20 1.71
C HIS A 213 -2.41 -17.30 0.86
N GLU A 214 -2.17 -18.46 0.25
CA GLU A 214 -1.01 -18.70 -0.60
C GLU A 214 -1.40 -19.46 -1.86
N ARG A 215 -0.99 -18.99 -3.02
CA ARG A 215 -1.20 -19.63 -4.32
C ARG A 215 -2.64 -20.08 -4.56
N GLY A 216 -3.59 -19.22 -4.23
CA GLY A 216 -5.02 -19.49 -4.41
C GLY A 216 -5.67 -20.29 -3.29
N ARG A 217 -4.95 -20.72 -2.25
CA ARG A 217 -5.46 -21.58 -1.17
C ARG A 217 -5.33 -20.94 0.20
N ILE A 218 -6.22 -21.25 1.12
CA ILE A 218 -6.05 -20.94 2.54
C ILE A 218 -5.16 -22.03 3.15
N VAL A 219 -3.97 -21.63 3.64
CA VAL A 219 -2.99 -22.54 4.26
C VAL A 219 -3.04 -22.50 5.77
N LEU A 220 -3.66 -21.47 6.35
CA LEU A 220 -3.97 -21.34 7.76
C LEU A 220 -5.33 -20.66 7.92
N ASP A 221 -6.11 -21.14 8.87
CA ASP A 221 -7.35 -20.57 9.38
C ASP A 221 -7.37 -20.82 10.89
N ALA A 222 -7.07 -19.78 11.68
CA ALA A 222 -6.88 -19.94 13.13
C ALA A 222 -7.18 -18.65 13.90
N PRO A 223 -7.55 -18.74 15.20
CA PRO A 223 -7.56 -17.61 16.11
C PRO A 223 -6.20 -16.88 16.11
N ARG A 224 -6.20 -15.56 16.35
CA ARG A 224 -5.02 -14.70 16.27
C ARG A 224 -3.78 -15.27 17.00
N ASP A 225 -3.95 -15.71 18.25
CA ASP A 225 -2.81 -16.15 19.07
C ASP A 225 -2.17 -17.45 18.55
N GLU A 226 -2.98 -18.36 18.01
CA GLU A 226 -2.52 -19.58 17.36
C GLU A 226 -1.81 -19.24 16.03
N ALA A 227 -2.37 -18.32 15.28
CA ALA A 227 -1.80 -17.84 14.02
C ALA A 227 -0.43 -17.18 14.22
N LEU A 228 -0.24 -16.37 15.27
CA LEU A 228 1.08 -15.82 15.62
C LEU A 228 2.12 -16.90 15.84
N GLY A 229 1.76 -17.98 16.56
CA GLY A 229 2.63 -19.14 16.77
C GLY A 229 2.95 -19.88 15.47
N TRP A 230 2.02 -19.95 14.53
CA TRP A 230 2.24 -20.55 13.22
C TRP A 230 3.14 -19.67 12.35
N LEU A 231 2.87 -18.35 12.28
CA LEU A 231 3.67 -17.37 11.55
C LEU A 231 5.13 -17.39 12.02
N ALA A 232 5.36 -17.42 13.34
CA ALA A 232 6.72 -17.47 13.89
C ALA A 232 7.53 -18.69 13.41
N ARG A 233 6.87 -19.80 13.15
CA ARG A 233 7.52 -21.05 12.69
C ARG A 233 7.68 -21.14 11.17
N HIS A 234 6.69 -20.63 10.41
CA HIS A 234 6.62 -20.88 8.96
C HIS A 234 6.89 -19.62 8.14
N ARG A 235 6.64 -18.43 8.71
CA ARG A 235 6.77 -17.11 8.07
C ARG A 235 7.35 -16.08 9.06
N PRO A 236 8.58 -16.26 9.57
CA PRO A 236 9.13 -15.38 10.62
C PRO A 236 9.22 -13.91 10.20
N ALA A 237 9.32 -13.60 8.91
CA ALA A 237 9.27 -12.24 8.40
C ALA A 237 7.90 -11.56 8.61
N TRP A 238 6.83 -12.32 8.77
CA TRP A 238 5.45 -11.85 8.95
C TRP A 238 5.09 -11.61 10.41
N VAL A 239 5.95 -11.98 11.33
CA VAL A 239 5.75 -11.64 12.76
C VAL A 239 6.06 -10.16 12.94
N PRO A 240 5.17 -9.39 13.61
CA PRO A 240 5.46 -8.01 13.95
C PRO A 240 6.80 -7.88 14.68
N ARG A 241 7.64 -6.94 14.22
CA ARG A 241 8.95 -6.66 14.80
C ARG A 241 8.94 -5.25 15.35
N GLU A 242 9.60 -5.04 16.50
CA GLU A 242 9.88 -3.69 16.95
C GLU A 242 10.89 -3.00 16.03
N ALA A 243 10.62 -1.75 15.72
CA ALA A 243 11.55 -0.93 14.96
C ALA A 243 12.73 -0.51 15.86
N VAL A 244 13.94 -0.89 15.48
CA VAL A 244 15.16 -0.40 16.11
C VAL A 244 15.83 0.55 15.15
N LEU A 245 15.61 1.85 15.34
CA LEU A 245 16.18 2.86 14.45
C LEU A 245 17.64 3.14 14.85
N PRO A 246 18.57 3.20 13.88
CA PRO A 246 19.93 3.64 14.14
C PRO A 246 19.95 5.13 14.54
N ALA A 247 20.93 5.49 15.36
CA ALA A 247 21.06 6.83 15.88
C ALA A 247 21.22 7.89 14.78
N PRO A 248 20.71 9.11 14.99
CA PRO A 248 21.04 10.23 14.11
C PRO A 248 22.56 10.55 14.20
N GLY A 249 23.13 10.93 13.11
CA GLY A 249 24.55 11.29 13.01
C GLY A 249 24.82 12.27 11.87
N SER A 250 26.06 12.62 11.63
CA SER A 250 26.48 13.42 10.49
C SER A 250 27.44 12.64 9.60
N ALA A 251 27.36 12.86 8.30
CA ALA A 251 28.30 12.30 7.34
C ALA A 251 29.70 12.92 7.51
N GLN A 252 30.74 12.10 7.53
CA GLN A 252 32.13 12.58 7.67
C GLN A 252 32.62 13.29 6.40
N GLU A 253 32.28 12.77 5.23
CA GLU A 253 32.59 13.36 3.91
C GLU A 253 31.34 13.26 3.03
N PRO A 254 30.44 14.25 3.07
CA PRO A 254 29.19 14.18 2.35
C PRO A 254 29.39 14.26 0.83
N SER A 255 28.83 13.29 0.09
CA SER A 255 28.75 13.33 -1.37
C SER A 255 27.49 14.09 -1.85
N CYS A 256 26.48 14.22 -0.98
CA CYS A 256 25.31 15.07 -1.20
C CYS A 256 24.97 15.84 0.07
N ARG A 257 24.74 17.15 -0.05
CA ARG A 257 24.40 18.05 1.05
C ARG A 257 23.21 18.92 0.66
N LEU A 258 22.20 18.93 1.52
CA LEU A 258 21.12 19.90 1.57
C LEU A 258 21.45 20.86 2.74
N ASP A 259 21.66 22.15 2.48
CA ASP A 259 21.97 23.14 3.52
C ASP A 259 20.81 24.12 3.67
N ARG A 260 20.12 24.04 4.82
CA ARG A 260 19.01 24.90 5.22
C ARG A 260 18.00 25.14 4.10
N VAL A 261 17.60 24.05 3.41
CA VAL A 261 16.66 24.15 2.31
C VAL A 261 15.26 24.50 2.80
N ALA A 262 14.62 25.43 2.11
CA ALA A 262 13.21 25.75 2.24
C ALA A 262 12.50 25.53 0.91
N PHE A 263 11.22 25.13 0.97
CA PHE A 263 10.42 24.93 -0.23
C PHE A 263 8.93 25.17 0.03
N ALA A 264 8.23 25.72 -0.97
CA ALA A 264 6.80 25.94 -0.95
C ALA A 264 6.18 25.56 -2.31
N TYR A 265 4.98 24.96 -2.29
CA TYR A 265 4.14 24.81 -3.47
C TYR A 265 3.15 25.98 -3.51
N GLY A 266 3.40 26.97 -4.40
CA GLY A 266 2.63 28.23 -4.36
C GLY A 266 2.79 28.90 -3.00
N ASP A 267 1.67 29.15 -2.30
CA ASP A 267 1.66 29.78 -0.98
C ASP A 267 1.82 28.77 0.19
N ALA A 268 1.75 27.46 -0.10
CA ALA A 268 1.85 26.41 0.91
C ALA A 268 3.31 26.09 1.22
N ARG A 269 3.79 26.51 2.38
CA ARG A 269 5.14 26.18 2.88
C ARG A 269 5.18 24.72 3.31
N VAL A 270 6.20 23.97 2.83
CA VAL A 270 6.40 22.55 3.12
C VAL A 270 7.66 22.31 3.92
N LEU A 271 8.73 23.05 3.64
CA LEU A 271 10.02 22.91 4.30
C LEU A 271 10.55 24.29 4.73
N GLU A 272 11.13 24.35 5.92
CA GLU A 272 11.73 25.58 6.49
C GLU A 272 13.11 25.25 7.10
N GLY A 273 14.18 25.49 6.32
CA GLY A 273 15.55 25.41 6.82
C GLY A 273 16.07 24.02 7.13
N PHE A 274 15.59 22.96 6.44
CA PHE A 274 16.02 21.57 6.67
C PHE A 274 17.44 21.34 6.11
N SER A 275 18.26 20.61 6.88
CA SER A 275 19.62 20.23 6.46
C SER A 275 19.81 18.73 6.55
N LEU A 276 20.45 18.15 5.52
CA LEU A 276 20.73 16.72 5.43
C LEU A 276 22.05 16.51 4.69
N GLU A 277 22.87 15.61 5.18
CA GLU A 277 24.12 15.20 4.55
C GLU A 277 24.09 13.70 4.28
N LEU A 278 24.62 13.26 3.15
CA LEU A 278 24.69 11.88 2.71
C LEU A 278 26.12 11.56 2.27
N ALA A 279 26.74 10.55 2.86
CA ALA A 279 28.06 10.09 2.45
C ALA A 279 27.96 8.96 1.41
N ARG A 280 29.00 8.81 0.61
CA ARG A 280 29.12 7.64 -0.27
C ARG A 280 29.30 6.37 0.59
N GLY A 281 28.58 5.32 0.25
CA GLY A 281 28.60 4.08 1.04
C GLY A 281 27.59 4.09 2.18
N GLU A 282 26.84 5.16 2.40
CA GLU A 282 25.87 5.32 3.48
C GLU A 282 24.43 5.14 2.97
N ILE A 283 23.62 4.45 3.73
CA ILE A 283 22.15 4.39 3.56
C ILE A 283 21.52 5.22 4.68
N VAL A 284 20.86 6.32 4.32
CA VAL A 284 20.14 7.16 5.28
C VAL A 284 18.63 6.98 5.08
N ALA A 285 17.92 6.67 6.17
CA ALA A 285 16.47 6.68 6.17
C ALA A 285 15.94 8.04 6.63
N LEU A 286 15.05 8.63 5.83
CA LEU A 286 14.28 9.82 6.17
C LEU A 286 12.88 9.38 6.58
N VAL A 287 12.58 9.53 7.88
CA VAL A 287 11.32 9.09 8.49
C VAL A 287 10.49 10.28 8.98
N GLY A 288 9.19 10.08 9.20
CA GLY A 288 8.29 11.12 9.73
C GLY A 288 6.85 10.95 9.26
N PRO A 289 5.91 11.73 9.81
CA PRO A 289 4.49 11.62 9.48
C PRO A 289 4.19 11.98 8.02
N ASN A 290 3.01 11.57 7.55
CA ASN A 290 2.53 11.97 6.24
C ASN A 290 2.38 13.50 6.16
N GLY A 291 2.75 14.09 5.02
CA GLY A 291 2.71 15.56 4.83
C GLY A 291 3.89 16.33 5.42
N SER A 292 4.85 15.70 6.10
CA SER A 292 6.02 16.38 6.70
C SER A 292 7.11 16.82 5.69
N GLY A 293 6.86 16.66 4.38
CA GLY A 293 7.78 17.12 3.34
C GLY A 293 8.84 16.10 2.89
N LYS A 294 8.77 14.83 3.32
CA LYS A 294 9.73 13.78 2.94
C LYS A 294 9.92 13.64 1.43
N THR A 295 8.83 13.48 0.68
CA THR A 295 8.86 13.38 -0.79
C THR A 295 9.44 14.66 -1.43
N THR A 296 9.19 15.83 -0.84
CA THR A 296 9.76 17.10 -1.31
C THR A 296 11.29 17.12 -1.11
N LEU A 297 11.77 16.66 0.05
CA LEU A 297 13.20 16.51 0.32
C LEU A 297 13.85 15.50 -0.64
N ALA A 298 13.20 14.38 -0.90
CA ALA A 298 13.65 13.38 -1.88
C ALA A 298 13.83 14.00 -3.28
N LYS A 299 12.85 14.78 -3.73
CA LYS A 299 12.88 15.46 -5.03
C LYS A 299 13.94 16.57 -5.08
N LEU A 300 14.16 17.32 -3.99
CA LEU A 300 15.23 18.30 -3.87
C LEU A 300 16.61 17.61 -3.93
N ALA A 301 16.83 16.53 -3.18
CA ALA A 301 18.07 15.76 -3.19
C ALA A 301 18.40 15.18 -4.56
N SER A 302 17.37 14.76 -5.33
CA SER A 302 17.54 14.22 -6.68
C SER A 302 17.60 15.27 -7.78
N GLY A 303 17.47 16.58 -7.46
CA GLY A 303 17.49 17.66 -8.43
C GLY A 303 16.22 17.79 -9.28
N LEU A 304 15.12 17.15 -8.89
CA LEU A 304 13.81 17.28 -9.54
C LEU A 304 13.07 18.55 -9.13
N LEU A 305 13.46 19.16 -8.01
CA LEU A 305 12.98 20.45 -7.53
C LEU A 305 14.18 21.34 -7.16
N GLU A 306 13.99 22.66 -7.28
CA GLU A 306 14.94 23.66 -6.82
C GLU A 306 14.46 24.26 -5.49
N PRO A 307 15.32 24.41 -4.46
CA PRO A 307 14.89 24.98 -3.19
C PRO A 307 14.57 26.47 -3.34
N SER A 308 13.56 26.96 -2.60
CA SER A 308 13.22 28.39 -2.55
C SER A 308 14.25 29.20 -1.76
N ALA A 309 14.95 28.56 -0.81
CA ALA A 309 16.09 29.11 -0.06
C ALA A 309 17.01 27.97 0.40
N GLY A 310 18.25 28.28 0.75
CA GLY A 310 19.27 27.29 1.03
C GLY A 310 19.93 26.78 -0.25
N SER A 311 20.64 25.66 -0.16
CA SER A 311 21.30 25.06 -1.32
C SER A 311 21.31 23.54 -1.27
N VAL A 312 21.34 22.90 -2.46
CA VAL A 312 21.54 21.47 -2.64
C VAL A 312 22.81 21.28 -3.47
N THR A 313 23.74 20.49 -2.96
CA THR A 313 24.99 20.18 -3.65
C THR A 313 25.20 18.67 -3.58
N CYS A 314 25.08 17.98 -4.71
CA CYS A 314 25.33 16.54 -4.82
C CYS A 314 26.33 16.26 -5.91
N SER A 315 27.29 15.36 -5.66
CA SER A 315 28.29 14.94 -6.64
C SER A 315 27.69 13.83 -7.53
N GLY A 316 27.96 13.95 -8.83
CA GLY A 316 27.63 12.89 -9.77
C GLY A 316 26.14 12.82 -10.15
N ARG A 317 25.71 11.61 -10.55
CA ARG A 317 24.34 11.36 -11.05
C ARG A 317 23.41 10.92 -9.93
N ALA A 318 22.29 11.60 -9.81
CA ALA A 318 21.20 11.16 -8.93
C ALA A 318 20.12 10.42 -9.74
N CYS A 319 19.58 9.34 -9.15
CA CYS A 319 18.40 8.65 -9.65
C CYS A 319 17.32 8.61 -8.56
N TYR A 320 16.09 8.84 -8.96
CA TYR A 320 14.91 8.87 -8.07
C TYR A 320 13.91 7.79 -8.47
N LEU A 321 13.55 6.94 -7.52
CA LEU A 321 12.43 6.01 -7.63
C LEU A 321 11.24 6.58 -6.87
N SER A 322 10.17 6.88 -7.59
CA SER A 322 8.94 7.45 -7.02
C SER A 322 8.11 6.41 -6.28
N GLN A 323 7.21 6.88 -5.43
CA GLN A 323 6.27 6.07 -4.65
C GLN A 323 5.36 5.16 -5.50
N ASP A 324 5.04 5.55 -6.74
CA ASP A 324 4.29 4.74 -7.71
C ASP A 324 5.06 4.68 -9.02
N PRO A 325 6.08 3.80 -9.10
CA PRO A 325 6.94 3.74 -10.27
C PRO A 325 6.25 3.13 -11.49
N GLY A 326 5.16 2.38 -11.30
CA GLY A 326 4.41 1.76 -12.39
C GLY A 326 3.83 2.77 -13.39
N ARG A 327 3.57 4.01 -12.96
CA ARG A 327 3.08 5.11 -13.83
C ARG A 327 4.12 5.61 -14.84
N TYR A 328 5.39 5.32 -14.61
CA TYR A 328 6.51 5.82 -15.43
C TYR A 328 7.08 4.78 -16.39
N LEU A 329 6.54 3.55 -16.38
CA LEU A 329 6.94 2.48 -17.30
C LEU A 329 6.26 2.69 -18.64
N VAL A 330 7.04 2.99 -19.69
CA VAL A 330 6.53 3.47 -20.98
C VAL A 330 6.83 2.53 -22.15
N ARG A 331 7.67 1.52 -21.96
CA ARG A 331 8.07 0.58 -23.02
C ARG A 331 7.15 -0.65 -23.05
N GLU A 332 7.14 -1.33 -24.20
CA GLU A 332 6.36 -2.56 -24.41
C GLU A 332 7.02 -3.80 -23.83
N ARG A 333 8.35 -3.74 -23.58
CA ARG A 333 9.13 -4.87 -23.03
C ARG A 333 9.91 -4.43 -21.79
N ALA A 334 9.97 -5.30 -20.80
CA ALA A 334 10.68 -5.02 -19.54
C ALA A 334 12.18 -4.74 -19.77
N GLU A 335 12.84 -5.47 -20.67
CA GLU A 335 14.25 -5.23 -20.98
C GLU A 335 14.50 -3.88 -21.65
N ASP A 336 13.57 -3.43 -22.53
CA ASP A 336 13.70 -2.14 -23.21
C ASP A 336 13.51 -0.98 -22.24
N GLU A 337 12.64 -1.16 -21.21
CA GLU A 337 12.44 -0.17 -20.16
C GLU A 337 13.74 0.05 -19.37
N VAL A 338 14.38 -1.04 -18.94
CA VAL A 338 15.65 -0.97 -18.22
C VAL A 338 16.79 -0.43 -19.10
N ALA A 339 16.81 -0.81 -20.38
CA ALA A 339 17.83 -0.38 -21.33
C ALA A 339 17.82 1.12 -21.62
N LEU A 340 16.68 1.83 -21.39
CA LEU A 340 16.61 3.29 -21.54
C LEU A 340 17.70 4.03 -20.76
N ALA A 341 17.95 3.60 -19.53
CA ALA A 341 18.93 4.25 -18.65
C ALA A 341 20.40 4.02 -19.07
N VAL A 342 20.65 3.05 -19.97
CA VAL A 342 22.00 2.64 -20.43
C VAL A 342 22.17 2.72 -21.94
N GLY A 343 21.40 3.59 -22.60
CA GLY A 343 21.55 3.86 -24.02
C GLY A 343 21.18 2.70 -24.95
N GLY A 344 20.28 1.81 -24.50
CA GLY A 344 19.81 0.66 -25.30
C GLY A 344 20.62 -0.63 -25.10
N ASP A 345 21.53 -0.67 -24.12
CA ASP A 345 22.33 -1.88 -23.82
C ASP A 345 21.47 -2.97 -23.17
N LEU A 346 20.97 -3.89 -23.98
CA LEU A 346 20.13 -5.01 -23.56
C LEU A 346 20.90 -6.03 -22.69
N ALA A 347 22.21 -6.16 -22.84
CA ALA A 347 22.97 -7.10 -22.03
C ALA A 347 23.01 -6.64 -20.55
N ARG A 348 23.30 -5.36 -20.32
CA ARG A 348 23.23 -4.74 -19.00
C ARG A 348 21.82 -4.73 -18.44
N ALA A 349 20.80 -4.46 -19.28
CA ALA A 349 19.40 -4.47 -18.87
C ALA A 349 18.97 -5.86 -18.35
N ARG A 350 19.32 -6.94 -19.07
CA ARG A 350 19.02 -8.31 -18.66
C ARG A 350 19.76 -8.71 -17.39
N GLU A 351 20.98 -8.24 -17.19
CA GLU A 351 21.74 -8.46 -15.95
C GLU A 351 21.05 -7.76 -14.77
N ALA A 352 20.62 -6.51 -14.94
CA ALA A 352 19.89 -5.78 -13.93
C ALA A 352 18.54 -6.45 -13.57
N LEU A 353 17.78 -6.95 -14.56
CA LEU A 353 16.55 -7.71 -14.34
C LEU A 353 16.82 -8.98 -13.52
N ARG A 354 17.88 -9.72 -13.82
CA ARG A 354 18.27 -10.88 -13.00
C ARG A 354 18.59 -10.49 -11.57
N GLY A 355 19.29 -9.36 -11.38
CA GLY A 355 19.68 -8.84 -10.07
C GLY A 355 18.49 -8.48 -9.15
N VAL A 356 17.32 -8.22 -9.73
CA VAL A 356 16.07 -7.96 -8.97
C VAL A 356 15.09 -9.13 -9.04
N GLY A 357 15.53 -10.33 -9.45
CA GLY A 357 14.70 -11.54 -9.49
C GLY A 357 13.63 -11.55 -10.61
N LEU A 358 13.88 -10.84 -11.73
CA LEU A 358 13.02 -10.81 -12.90
C LEU A 358 13.63 -11.56 -14.12
N ALA A 359 14.43 -12.60 -13.87
CA ALA A 359 14.92 -13.49 -14.93
C ALA A 359 13.73 -14.17 -15.62
N GLY A 360 13.71 -14.17 -16.97
CA GLY A 360 12.64 -14.73 -17.78
C GLY A 360 11.45 -13.78 -18.04
N PHE A 361 11.52 -12.54 -17.55
CA PHE A 361 10.49 -11.51 -17.75
C PHE A 361 10.89 -10.48 -18.81
N GLU A 362 12.03 -10.63 -19.45
CA GLU A 362 12.66 -9.66 -20.35
C GLU A 362 11.71 -9.19 -21.47
N ALA A 363 10.97 -10.13 -22.05
CA ALA A 363 10.05 -9.87 -23.17
C ALA A 363 8.63 -9.47 -22.75
N ARG A 364 8.29 -9.53 -21.44
CA ARG A 364 6.94 -9.21 -20.97
C ARG A 364 6.66 -7.72 -21.03
N HIS A 365 5.39 -7.39 -21.31
CA HIS A 365 4.94 -6.00 -21.22
C HIS A 365 4.86 -5.59 -19.75
N PRO A 366 5.35 -4.40 -19.34
CA PRO A 366 5.30 -3.95 -17.94
C PRO A 366 3.89 -3.95 -17.31
N ARG A 367 2.84 -3.73 -18.11
CA ARG A 367 1.44 -3.76 -17.63
C ARG A 367 0.96 -5.17 -17.24
N ASP A 368 1.57 -6.21 -17.81
CA ASP A 368 1.23 -7.62 -17.53
C ASP A 368 1.93 -8.13 -16.26
N LEU A 369 2.80 -7.31 -15.67
CA LEU A 369 3.48 -7.60 -14.43
C LEU A 369 2.57 -7.28 -13.22
N SER A 370 2.69 -8.08 -12.17
CA SER A 370 2.10 -7.75 -10.87
C SER A 370 2.69 -6.44 -10.30
N SER A 371 2.04 -5.83 -9.32
CA SER A 371 2.53 -4.60 -8.67
C SER A 371 3.98 -4.75 -8.19
N GLY A 372 4.30 -5.80 -7.43
CA GLY A 372 5.66 -6.04 -6.94
C GLY A 372 6.68 -6.37 -8.05
N GLU A 373 6.26 -6.94 -9.19
CA GLU A 373 7.14 -7.13 -10.34
C GLU A 373 7.41 -5.81 -11.05
N ARG A 374 6.40 -4.91 -11.16
CA ARG A 374 6.59 -3.55 -11.69
C ARG A 374 7.54 -2.72 -10.84
N GLU A 375 7.43 -2.81 -9.52
CA GLU A 375 8.35 -2.12 -8.60
C GLU A 375 9.79 -2.60 -8.78
N ARG A 376 10.01 -3.92 -8.87
CA ARG A 376 11.34 -4.48 -9.15
C ARG A 376 11.87 -4.09 -10.53
N LEU A 377 11.01 -4.03 -11.54
CA LEU A 377 11.38 -3.54 -12.86
C LEU A 377 11.85 -2.09 -12.80
N ALA A 378 11.11 -1.22 -12.12
CA ALA A 378 11.48 0.18 -11.95
C ALA A 378 12.77 0.34 -11.12
N LEU A 379 12.95 -0.49 -10.09
CA LEU A 379 14.19 -0.54 -9.32
C LEU A 379 15.38 -0.95 -10.21
N ALA A 380 15.22 -1.97 -11.06
CA ALA A 380 16.25 -2.35 -12.04
C ALA A 380 16.61 -1.21 -12.98
N ALA A 381 15.61 -0.44 -13.45
CA ALA A 381 15.80 0.69 -14.35
C ALA A 381 16.61 1.84 -13.72
N VAL A 382 16.45 2.09 -12.41
CA VAL A 382 17.25 3.12 -11.73
C VAL A 382 18.64 2.58 -11.32
N LEU A 383 18.74 1.32 -10.93
CA LEU A 383 20.00 0.70 -10.49
C LEU A 383 20.99 0.50 -11.64
N VAL A 384 20.52 0.12 -12.83
CA VAL A 384 21.37 -0.12 -14.01
C VAL A 384 22.14 1.13 -14.44
N ALA A 385 21.61 2.31 -14.11
CA ALA A 385 22.25 3.60 -14.36
C ALA A 385 23.50 3.84 -13.52
N ALA A 386 23.74 3.00 -12.51
CA ALA A 386 24.84 3.12 -11.54
C ALA A 386 24.94 4.54 -10.94
N PRO A 387 23.90 5.08 -10.29
CA PRO A 387 23.90 6.45 -9.77
C PRO A 387 24.89 6.60 -8.61
N ASP A 388 25.40 7.84 -8.42
CA ASP A 388 26.18 8.22 -7.25
C ASP A 388 25.28 8.49 -6.03
N LEU A 389 24.04 8.95 -6.28
CA LEU A 389 22.97 9.09 -5.30
C LEU A 389 21.72 8.34 -5.78
N LEU A 390 21.29 7.37 -4.98
CA LEU A 390 20.00 6.67 -5.16
C LEU A 390 18.99 7.22 -4.15
N VAL A 391 17.85 7.69 -4.64
CA VAL A 391 16.73 8.16 -3.81
C VAL A 391 15.53 7.26 -4.04
N LEU A 392 15.05 6.61 -2.97
CA LEU A 392 13.90 5.71 -2.97
C LEU A 392 12.79 6.32 -2.12
N ASP A 393 11.64 6.62 -2.73
CA ASP A 393 10.51 7.23 -2.06
C ASP A 393 9.41 6.19 -1.81
N GLU A 394 9.22 5.79 -0.54
CA GLU A 394 8.31 4.74 -0.07
C GLU A 394 8.49 3.39 -0.81
N PRO A 395 9.70 2.84 -0.89
CA PRO A 395 9.99 1.65 -1.72
C PRO A 395 9.37 0.36 -1.18
N THR A 396 8.75 0.39 0.01
CA THR A 396 8.10 -0.77 0.65
C THR A 396 6.57 -0.71 0.60
N ARG A 397 6.01 0.27 -0.11
CA ARG A 397 4.56 0.40 -0.23
C ARG A 397 3.98 -0.78 -1.02
N GLY A 398 3.01 -1.50 -0.42
CA GLY A 398 2.40 -2.67 -1.07
C GLY A 398 3.36 -3.86 -1.26
N VAL A 399 4.47 -3.89 -0.53
CA VAL A 399 5.46 -4.97 -0.57
C VAL A 399 5.31 -5.86 0.66
N ASP A 400 5.26 -7.17 0.46
CA ASP A 400 5.18 -8.13 1.56
C ASP A 400 6.49 -8.19 2.38
N PRO A 401 6.45 -8.67 3.65
CA PRO A 401 7.60 -8.63 4.54
C PRO A 401 8.83 -9.39 4.05
N GLU A 402 8.65 -10.53 3.36
CA GLU A 402 9.77 -11.33 2.83
C GLU A 402 10.52 -10.55 1.74
N ARG A 403 9.78 -9.86 0.88
CA ARG A 403 10.37 -9.02 -0.17
C ARG A 403 11.02 -7.74 0.36
N LYS A 404 10.56 -7.21 1.49
CA LYS A 404 11.24 -6.10 2.18
C LYS A 404 12.62 -6.52 2.67
N ASP A 405 12.73 -7.72 3.26
CA ASP A 405 14.00 -8.28 3.68
C ASP A 405 14.95 -8.50 2.47
N GLU A 406 14.41 -8.97 1.32
CA GLU A 406 15.17 -9.07 0.06
C GLU A 406 15.65 -7.71 -0.46
N LEU A 407 14.79 -6.68 -0.42
CA LEU A 407 15.13 -5.32 -0.83
C LEU A 407 16.22 -4.74 0.07
N ALA A 408 16.12 -4.90 1.39
CA ALA A 408 17.14 -4.47 2.34
C ALA A 408 18.50 -5.12 2.03
N ALA A 409 18.52 -6.45 1.81
CA ALA A 409 19.73 -7.17 1.45
C ALA A 409 20.34 -6.67 0.12
N LEU A 410 19.50 -6.38 -0.89
CA LEU A 410 19.95 -5.83 -2.16
C LEU A 410 20.59 -4.44 -2.00
N LEU A 411 19.97 -3.56 -1.20
CA LEU A 411 20.51 -2.21 -0.94
C LEU A 411 21.84 -2.27 -0.20
N HIS A 412 21.97 -3.10 0.82
CA HIS A 412 23.24 -3.32 1.53
C HIS A 412 24.34 -3.85 0.63
N ALA A 413 24.05 -4.84 -0.22
CA ALA A 413 25.02 -5.40 -1.15
C ALA A 413 25.60 -4.35 -2.12
N GLN A 414 24.89 -3.26 -2.36
CA GLN A 414 25.27 -2.19 -3.29
C GLN A 414 25.65 -0.88 -2.59
N ALA A 415 25.55 -0.79 -1.28
CA ALA A 415 25.74 0.45 -0.52
C ALA A 415 27.10 1.09 -0.77
N SER A 416 28.19 0.31 -0.76
CA SER A 416 29.57 0.81 -0.89
C SER A 416 29.84 1.64 -2.13
N THR A 417 29.01 1.57 -3.16
CA THR A 417 29.25 2.24 -4.45
C THR A 417 28.60 3.59 -4.57
N ARG A 418 27.64 3.96 -3.67
CA ARG A 418 26.80 5.14 -3.79
C ARG A 418 26.30 5.65 -2.44
N ALA A 419 25.77 6.87 -2.39
CA ALA A 419 24.89 7.30 -1.30
C ALA A 419 23.46 6.84 -1.57
N THR A 420 22.73 6.43 -0.54
CA THR A 420 21.32 6.02 -0.69
C THR A 420 20.46 6.77 0.32
N LEU A 421 19.41 7.44 -0.16
CA LEU A 421 18.36 8.05 0.65
C LEU A 421 17.09 7.22 0.51
N VAL A 422 16.65 6.63 1.60
CA VAL A 422 15.38 5.90 1.69
C VAL A 422 14.37 6.77 2.43
N VAL A 423 13.34 7.20 1.76
CA VAL A 423 12.23 7.93 2.37
C VAL A 423 11.13 6.93 2.69
N THR A 424 10.75 6.81 3.96
CA THR A 424 9.71 5.85 4.34
C THR A 424 9.06 6.18 5.67
N ASN A 425 7.81 5.73 5.85
CA ASN A 425 7.13 5.65 7.14
C ASN A 425 7.08 4.21 7.69
N ASP A 426 7.77 3.26 7.03
CA ASP A 426 8.00 1.91 7.51
C ASP A 426 9.25 1.87 8.42
N LEU A 427 9.04 2.08 9.73
CA LEU A 427 10.14 2.17 10.70
C LEU A 427 10.90 0.84 10.86
N VAL A 428 10.23 -0.30 10.69
CA VAL A 428 10.88 -1.62 10.73
C VAL A 428 11.85 -1.76 9.57
N PHE A 429 11.41 -1.39 8.35
CA PHE A 429 12.27 -1.39 7.18
C PHE A 429 13.41 -0.35 7.31
N ALA A 430 13.10 0.86 7.79
CA ALA A 430 14.12 1.88 8.04
C ALA A 430 15.22 1.37 8.97
N GLY A 431 14.83 0.73 10.09
CA GLY A 431 15.77 0.14 11.04
C GLY A 431 16.57 -1.03 10.49
N ALA A 432 15.98 -1.79 9.54
CA ALA A 432 16.65 -2.92 8.91
C ALA A 432 17.66 -2.52 7.83
N VAL A 433 17.46 -1.36 7.16
CA VAL A 433 18.23 -0.99 5.97
C VAL A 433 19.21 0.15 6.20
N ALA A 434 18.92 1.07 7.12
CA ALA A 434 19.68 2.31 7.24
C ALA A 434 20.87 2.20 8.19
N ASP A 435 21.94 2.89 7.85
CA ASP A 435 23.07 3.13 8.75
C ASP A 435 22.74 4.26 9.74
N ARG A 436 21.82 5.17 9.35
CA ARG A 436 21.40 6.34 10.12
C ARG A 436 19.96 6.73 9.76
N CYS A 437 19.20 7.16 10.78
CA CYS A 437 17.85 7.70 10.59
C CYS A 437 17.80 9.20 10.87
N VAL A 438 17.05 9.92 10.04
CA VAL A 438 16.76 11.36 10.21
C VAL A 438 15.26 11.56 10.20
N SER A 439 14.75 12.30 11.18
CA SER A 439 13.32 12.60 11.28
C SER A 439 12.98 13.96 10.68
N THR A 440 11.86 14.05 9.96
CA THR A 440 11.26 15.33 9.54
C THR A 440 10.31 15.89 10.59
N ALA A 441 10.02 15.16 11.67
CA ALA A 441 9.21 15.64 12.78
C ALA A 441 10.02 16.61 13.66
N PRO A 442 9.41 17.67 14.24
CA PRO A 442 10.08 18.52 15.23
C PRO A 442 10.50 17.69 16.45
N GLU A 443 11.64 18.02 17.07
CA GLU A 443 12.30 17.26 18.17
C GLU A 443 11.39 16.83 19.34
N ARG A 444 10.22 17.45 19.53
CA ARG A 444 9.25 17.09 20.57
C ARG A 444 8.40 15.84 20.25
N GLU A 445 8.29 15.48 18.97
CA GLU A 445 7.56 14.28 18.52
C GLU A 445 8.50 13.11 18.25
N ALA A 446 9.78 13.38 18.01
CA ALA A 446 10.81 12.34 17.78
C ALA A 446 11.09 11.45 19.00
N ALA A 447 10.60 11.80 20.19
CA ALA A 447 10.74 10.99 21.43
C ALA A 447 9.60 9.97 21.62
N LEU A 448 8.62 9.93 20.72
CA LEU A 448 7.45 9.03 20.72
C LEU A 448 7.42 8.09 19.52
N VAL A 449 8.46 8.12 18.66
CA VAL A 449 8.63 7.23 17.50
C VAL A 449 9.64 6.14 17.83
#